data_ca97246e3470e4b5b5c2989fbc7134c7
#
_entry.id   ca97246e3470e4b5b5c2989fbc7134c7
#
_cell.length_a   1.000
_cell.length_b   1.000
_cell.length_c   1.000
_cell.angle_alpha   90.00
_cell.angle_beta   90.00
_cell.angle_gamma   90.00
#
_symmetry.space_group_name_H-M   'P 1'
#
loop_
_entity.id
_entity.type
_entity.pdbx_description
1 polymer ?
#
loop_
_entity_poly.entity_id
_entity_poly.type
_entity_poly.pdbx_seq_one_letter_code
_entity_poly.pdbx_strand_id
1 'polypeptide(L)'
;MTDTYTLKMPQIWPIAKTIFHFSIISFVVAFAATSTPPQTASTLNAWIECRKYVDMGEIPQNSTFLALPETWSAVVILRKDSGVIGVGDSHEKDPIRRALGTALADARQRIVKMNGDSAAIKWDQITLELELGSKPEPLIGGTYLEASREIEPALDGIAVRRGNTWAAAHPAVLQALNAAAAPDQTLLSLVMQLGLPARDLDAIPTTERVGLYTFEATRIVQPASTMMPTFVNRGSLLQPTPGPRESVQSAQTGTSEILKWFERSMIRPIKSSDSQSVGEQRALKSLGLRGDYLPAEGKDDSINAAPTEQSLAAFALARCATLNASDAAMAIRARSVALEILTALQDVAEIEKDPLADPKSIAWIVLAALELEVHGDHLKESPAAESLYANAKGLLTKMVAGDDKKAVILRGDPLEQSLAAATLASLDSAGKPLVERAELVKVIDQCWTGTSRSQIVGTLGWLLLADQKLGPVPENHVTIARAARAALSHVQIGVHDGADSPVKTRVPPDLIGAFSLSGFASKGATAQTARPGFALALMMTDPLLTPVGEQYRARSMQMGVVRFLRQLAYDDVSSYLARDPQRTLGAIRTAPWDSRVAVAGNAMALLCLEESAISIKMLNSVLESAK
;
A
#
# COMPACT_ATOMS: atom_id res chain seq x y z
N MET A 1 56.94 -16.32 10.08
CA MET A 1 57.39 -14.99 10.55
C MET A 1 56.14 -14.14 10.67
N THR A 2 55.65 -14.06 11.87
CA THR A 2 54.42 -13.41 12.30
C THR A 2 54.81 -12.15 13.06
N ASP A 3 54.46 -10.98 12.57
CA ASP A 3 54.60 -9.75 13.32
C ASP A 3 53.20 -9.20 13.64
N THR A 4 52.90 -9.30 14.94
CA THR A 4 51.69 -8.76 15.59
C THR A 4 52.02 -7.35 16.11
N TYR A 5 51.44 -6.31 15.51
CA TYR A 5 51.53 -4.96 16.06
C TYR A 5 50.34 -4.70 16.99
N THR A 6 50.63 -4.66 18.28
CA THR A 6 49.76 -4.17 19.35
C THR A 6 49.99 -2.67 19.55
N LEU A 7 49.01 -1.85 19.18
CA LEU A 7 48.99 -0.42 19.50
C LEU A 7 48.43 -0.21 20.91
N LYS A 8 49.31 0.21 21.83
CA LYS A 8 48.98 0.73 23.17
C LYS A 8 48.43 2.15 23.05
N MET A 9 47.17 2.37 23.48
CA MET A 9 46.65 3.72 23.74
C MET A 9 47.12 4.23 25.11
N PRO A 10 47.53 5.50 25.24
CA PRO A 10 47.83 6.09 26.52
C PRO A 10 46.56 6.52 27.26
N GLN A 11 46.49 6.14 28.54
CA GLN A 11 45.54 6.67 29.51
C GLN A 11 45.84 8.13 29.82
N ILE A 12 44.94 9.04 29.44
CA ILE A 12 44.95 10.43 29.95
C ILE A 12 43.50 10.87 30.22
N TRP A 13 43.19 10.98 31.47
CA TRP A 13 42.44 11.98 32.22
C TRP A 13 40.93 11.85 32.49
N PRO A 14 40.59 11.88 33.78
CA PRO A 14 39.23 12.05 34.28
C PRO A 14 39.08 13.46 34.90
N ILE A 15 38.91 14.53 34.13
CA ILE A 15 38.51 15.86 34.68
C ILE A 15 37.53 16.63 33.77
N ALA A 16 37.10 16.10 32.64
CA ALA A 16 36.20 16.82 31.72
C ALA A 16 34.71 16.43 31.83
N LYS A 17 34.31 15.68 32.89
CA LYS A 17 32.89 15.17 32.98
C LYS A 17 31.91 16.10 33.69
N THR A 18 32.32 17.19 34.30
CA THR A 18 31.42 17.99 35.16
C THR A 18 30.98 19.33 34.57
N ILE A 19 31.53 19.78 33.45
CA ILE A 19 31.16 21.09 32.86
C ILE A 19 30.26 20.94 31.61
N PHE A 20 30.17 19.75 30.99
CA PHE A 20 29.37 19.55 29.79
C PHE A 20 27.89 19.21 30.05
N HIS A 21 27.53 18.92 31.29
CA HIS A 21 26.15 18.55 31.65
C HIS A 21 25.20 19.72 31.92
N PHE A 22 25.68 20.93 32.11
CA PHE A 22 24.84 22.10 32.40
C PHE A 22 24.47 22.95 31.18
N SER A 23 25.17 22.82 30.05
CA SER A 23 24.87 23.60 28.84
C SER A 23 23.91 22.91 27.89
N ILE A 24 23.71 21.58 27.99
CA ILE A 24 22.79 20.83 27.11
C ILE A 24 21.34 20.88 27.64
N ILE A 25 21.14 21.05 28.95
CA ILE A 25 19.79 21.12 29.55
C ILE A 25 19.09 22.47 29.27
N SER A 26 19.84 23.55 29.07
CA SER A 26 19.26 24.85 28.74
C SER A 26 18.91 25.06 27.26
N PHE A 27 19.41 24.20 26.35
CA PHE A 27 19.12 24.32 24.91
C PHE A 27 17.95 23.43 24.45
N VAL A 28 17.55 22.43 25.26
CA VAL A 28 16.45 21.51 24.92
C VAL A 28 15.07 22.04 25.36
N VAL A 29 15.01 23.07 26.20
CA VAL A 29 13.72 23.62 26.71
C VAL A 29 13.16 24.75 25.84
N ALA A 30 13.91 25.27 24.87
CA ALA A 30 13.47 26.41 24.03
C ALA A 30 12.85 26.01 22.68
N PHE A 31 12.73 24.72 22.32
CA PHE A 31 12.24 24.28 21.02
C PHE A 31 10.98 23.40 21.04
N ALA A 32 10.19 23.45 22.08
CA ALA A 32 8.92 22.74 22.13
C ALA A 32 7.72 23.69 22.29
N ALA A 33 7.66 24.75 21.48
CA ALA A 33 6.37 25.30 21.11
C ALA A 33 5.92 24.56 19.84
N THR A 34 5.60 23.26 19.96
CA THR A 34 4.87 22.54 18.91
C THR A 34 3.56 23.28 18.70
N SER A 35 3.38 23.85 17.51
CA SER A 35 2.12 24.43 17.10
C SER A 35 1.05 23.35 17.22
N THR A 36 0.15 23.48 18.18
CA THR A 36 -0.94 22.50 18.36
C THR A 36 -1.89 22.64 17.17
N PRO A 37 -2.23 21.57 16.46
CA PRO A 37 -3.20 21.65 15.38
C PRO A 37 -4.53 22.19 15.89
N PRO A 38 -5.34 22.88 15.03
CA PRO A 38 -6.62 23.41 15.42
C PRO A 38 -7.47 22.39 16.18
N GLN A 39 -8.05 22.80 17.30
CA GLN A 39 -8.80 21.87 18.16
C GLN A 39 -9.95 21.22 17.38
N THR A 40 -10.14 19.92 17.54
CA THR A 40 -11.16 19.12 16.83
C THR A 40 -12.57 19.73 16.89
N ALA A 41 -13.00 20.21 18.08
CA ALA A 41 -14.30 20.85 18.24
C ALA A 41 -14.42 22.16 17.43
N SER A 42 -13.36 22.97 17.40
CA SER A 42 -13.33 24.22 16.64
C SER A 42 -13.34 23.96 15.13
N THR A 43 -12.63 22.93 14.67
CA THR A 43 -12.65 22.51 13.25
C THR A 43 -14.02 22.02 12.83
N LEU A 44 -14.71 21.24 13.68
CA LEU A 44 -16.08 20.78 13.39
C LEU A 44 -17.05 21.97 13.29
N ASN A 45 -16.96 22.95 14.19
CA ASN A 45 -17.79 24.13 14.13
C ASN A 45 -17.54 24.95 12.86
N ALA A 46 -16.28 25.12 12.46
CA ALA A 46 -15.94 25.77 11.20
C ALA A 46 -16.49 25.01 9.99
N TRP A 47 -16.45 23.67 10.02
CA TRP A 47 -17.04 22.85 8.98
C TRP A 47 -18.55 23.02 8.88
N ILE A 48 -19.26 23.03 10.04
CA ILE A 48 -20.73 23.25 10.10
C ILE A 48 -21.08 24.62 9.50
N GLU A 49 -20.29 25.64 9.81
CA GLU A 49 -20.50 27.00 9.26
C GLU A 49 -20.26 27.02 7.74
N CYS A 50 -19.17 26.39 7.26
CA CYS A 50 -18.92 26.24 5.81
C CYS A 50 -20.05 25.47 5.12
N ARG A 51 -20.56 24.37 5.72
CA ARG A 51 -21.68 23.58 5.16
C ARG A 51 -22.92 24.45 4.92
N LYS A 52 -23.28 25.28 5.90
CA LYS A 52 -24.40 26.23 5.76
C LYS A 52 -24.28 27.11 4.50
N TYR A 53 -23.08 27.64 4.23
CA TYR A 53 -22.87 28.49 3.06
C TYR A 53 -22.77 27.68 1.76
N VAL A 54 -22.30 26.45 1.80
CA VAL A 54 -22.37 25.54 0.64
C VAL A 54 -23.83 25.23 0.30
N ASP A 55 -24.69 24.96 1.30
CA ASP A 55 -26.13 24.74 1.06
C ASP A 55 -26.83 25.94 0.41
N MET A 56 -26.40 27.14 0.75
CA MET A 56 -26.88 28.40 0.14
C MET A 56 -26.23 28.65 -1.23
N GLY A 57 -25.14 27.99 -1.53
CA GLY A 57 -24.31 28.23 -2.71
C GLY A 57 -23.53 29.54 -2.65
N GLU A 58 -23.63 30.35 -1.59
CA GLU A 58 -22.97 31.66 -1.47
C GLU A 58 -22.63 32.04 -0.03
N ILE A 59 -21.69 32.94 0.12
CA ILE A 59 -21.33 33.55 1.40
C ILE A 59 -21.94 34.94 1.43
N PRO A 60 -22.92 35.23 2.33
CA PRO A 60 -23.47 36.58 2.49
C PRO A 60 -22.39 37.62 2.83
N GLN A 61 -22.51 38.83 2.31
CA GLN A 61 -21.50 39.89 2.50
C GLN A 61 -21.21 40.18 3.99
N ASN A 62 -22.24 40.14 4.83
CA ASN A 62 -22.14 40.45 6.26
C ASN A 62 -21.92 39.23 7.14
N SER A 63 -21.55 38.08 6.57
CA SER A 63 -21.26 36.89 7.35
C SER A 63 -19.93 37.05 8.11
N THR A 64 -19.94 36.69 9.39
CA THR A 64 -18.74 36.59 10.22
C THR A 64 -18.41 35.11 10.37
N PHE A 65 -17.17 34.72 10.02
CA PHE A 65 -16.69 33.37 10.26
C PHE A 65 -16.10 33.26 11.68
N LEU A 66 -16.18 32.05 12.23
CA LEU A 66 -15.53 31.75 13.49
C LEU A 66 -14.01 32.00 13.34
N ALA A 67 -13.50 32.94 14.13
CA ALA A 67 -12.07 33.19 14.16
C ALA A 67 -11.36 32.03 14.87
N LEU A 68 -10.49 31.33 14.15
CA LEU A 68 -9.61 30.32 14.69
C LEU A 68 -8.18 30.85 14.71
N PRO A 69 -7.73 31.45 15.83
CA PRO A 69 -6.47 32.20 15.88
C PRO A 69 -5.22 31.36 15.57
N GLU A 70 -5.30 30.05 15.74
CA GLU A 70 -4.20 29.11 15.44
C GLU A 70 -4.18 28.61 13.98
N THR A 71 -5.21 28.97 13.20
CA THR A 71 -5.29 28.58 11.79
C THR A 71 -4.51 29.57 10.94
N TRP A 72 -3.44 29.09 10.33
CA TRP A 72 -2.64 29.86 9.37
C TRP A 72 -3.22 29.79 7.96
N SER A 73 -3.73 28.61 7.57
CA SER A 73 -4.24 28.38 6.22
C SER A 73 -5.47 27.48 6.23
N ALA A 74 -6.24 27.51 5.14
CA ALA A 74 -7.39 26.66 4.96
C ALA A 74 -7.51 26.21 3.49
N VAL A 75 -8.03 24.99 3.29
CA VAL A 75 -8.48 24.48 2.00
C VAL A 75 -9.91 24.00 2.12
N VAL A 76 -10.69 24.30 1.08
CA VAL A 76 -12.02 23.76 0.88
C VAL A 76 -12.07 23.04 -0.45
N ILE A 77 -12.51 21.78 -0.44
CA ILE A 77 -12.76 20.98 -1.64
C ILE A 77 -14.25 20.63 -1.68
N LEU A 78 -14.88 20.97 -2.79
CA LEU A 78 -16.29 20.65 -3.07
C LEU A 78 -16.34 19.52 -4.10
N ARG A 79 -17.16 18.48 -3.80
CA ARG A 79 -17.32 17.33 -4.69
C ARG A 79 -18.79 17.10 -5.01
N LYS A 80 -19.04 16.66 -6.24
CA LYS A 80 -20.34 16.15 -6.69
C LYS A 80 -20.11 14.76 -7.28
N ASP A 81 -20.86 13.77 -6.80
CA ASP A 81 -20.69 12.38 -7.21
C ASP A 81 -19.22 11.93 -7.14
N SER A 82 -18.53 12.28 -6.04
CA SER A 82 -17.12 12.09 -5.76
C SER A 82 -16.14 12.88 -6.65
N GLY A 83 -16.60 13.47 -7.76
CA GLY A 83 -15.78 14.34 -8.61
C GLY A 83 -15.52 15.70 -7.97
N VAL A 84 -14.26 16.17 -8.02
CA VAL A 84 -13.90 17.52 -7.54
C VAL A 84 -14.47 18.56 -8.49
N ILE A 85 -15.39 19.39 -7.99
CA ILE A 85 -16.04 20.47 -8.76
C ILE A 85 -15.58 21.88 -8.36
N GLY A 86 -14.98 22.03 -7.17
CA GLY A 86 -14.44 23.29 -6.70
C GLY A 86 -13.32 23.08 -5.70
N VAL A 87 -12.26 23.88 -5.84
CA VAL A 87 -11.15 23.92 -4.90
C VAL A 87 -10.84 25.37 -4.58
N GLY A 88 -10.65 25.67 -3.31
CA GLY A 88 -10.16 26.97 -2.87
C GLY A 88 -9.22 26.79 -1.70
N ASP A 89 -8.12 27.52 -1.71
CA ASP A 89 -7.14 27.58 -0.65
C ASP A 89 -6.82 29.03 -0.28
N SER A 90 -6.37 29.25 0.94
CA SER A 90 -5.92 30.56 1.39
C SER A 90 -5.04 30.45 2.63
N HIS A 91 -4.02 31.29 2.68
CA HIS A 91 -3.18 31.55 3.85
C HIS A 91 -3.18 33.04 4.23
N GLU A 92 -4.13 33.80 3.72
CA GLU A 92 -4.33 35.22 4.03
C GLU A 92 -5.27 35.38 5.23
N LYS A 93 -5.51 36.65 5.61
CA LYS A 93 -6.49 36.98 6.64
C LYS A 93 -7.87 36.38 6.31
N ASP A 94 -8.52 35.75 7.29
CA ASP A 94 -9.78 35.03 7.18
C ASP A 94 -9.69 33.83 6.19
N PRO A 95 -8.72 32.91 6.38
CA PRO A 95 -8.39 31.89 5.38
C PRO A 95 -9.57 30.99 5.02
N ILE A 96 -10.42 30.62 6.00
CA ILE A 96 -11.59 29.75 5.78
C ILE A 96 -12.59 30.41 4.84
N ARG A 97 -12.93 31.69 5.10
CA ARG A 97 -13.87 32.43 4.25
C ARG A 97 -13.38 32.56 2.82
N ARG A 98 -12.09 32.88 2.65
CA ARG A 98 -11.48 33.03 1.32
C ARG A 98 -11.43 31.69 0.57
N ALA A 99 -10.97 30.63 1.21
CA ALA A 99 -10.93 29.31 0.63
C ALA A 99 -12.33 28.84 0.18
N LEU A 100 -13.34 29.01 1.04
CA LEU A 100 -14.72 28.67 0.70
C LEU A 100 -15.26 29.52 -0.46
N GLY A 101 -15.00 30.82 -0.46
CA GLY A 101 -15.42 31.71 -1.53
C GLY A 101 -14.85 31.32 -2.89
N THR A 102 -13.56 31.01 -2.92
CA THR A 102 -12.86 30.52 -4.12
C THR A 102 -13.42 29.17 -4.58
N ALA A 103 -13.62 28.21 -3.65
CA ALA A 103 -14.19 26.91 -3.98
C ALA A 103 -15.61 26.98 -4.55
N LEU A 104 -16.46 27.85 -4.00
CA LEU A 104 -17.83 28.08 -4.52
C LEU A 104 -17.80 28.72 -5.91
N ALA A 105 -16.91 29.68 -6.14
CA ALA A 105 -16.76 30.32 -7.45
C ALA A 105 -16.27 29.30 -8.51
N ASP A 106 -15.25 28.50 -8.20
CA ASP A 106 -14.73 27.45 -9.07
C ASP A 106 -15.81 26.39 -9.36
N ALA A 107 -16.55 25.94 -8.33
CA ALA A 107 -17.65 25.00 -8.51
C ALA A 107 -18.73 25.53 -9.46
N ARG A 108 -19.16 26.78 -9.29
CA ARG A 108 -20.13 27.41 -10.19
C ARG A 108 -19.62 27.46 -11.64
N GLN A 109 -18.37 27.89 -11.83
CA GLN A 109 -17.78 28.00 -13.16
C GLN A 109 -17.72 26.63 -13.86
N ARG A 110 -17.31 25.58 -13.15
CA ARG A 110 -17.20 24.23 -13.71
C ARG A 110 -18.58 23.64 -14.03
N ILE A 111 -19.57 23.79 -13.14
CA ILE A 111 -20.91 23.27 -13.38
C ILE A 111 -21.58 23.98 -14.56
N VAL A 112 -21.45 25.31 -14.67
CA VAL A 112 -21.94 26.06 -15.83
C VAL A 112 -21.30 25.58 -17.12
N LYS A 113 -20.00 25.33 -17.09
CA LYS A 113 -19.27 24.81 -18.26
C LYS A 113 -19.73 23.41 -18.66
N MET A 114 -20.14 22.57 -17.69
CA MET A 114 -20.60 21.20 -17.94
C MET A 114 -22.08 21.14 -18.38
N ASN A 115 -22.96 21.95 -17.78
CA ASN A 115 -24.40 21.83 -17.91
C ASN A 115 -25.06 22.99 -18.68
N GLY A 116 -24.32 24.07 -18.99
CA GLY A 116 -24.84 25.26 -19.69
C GLY A 116 -25.66 26.21 -18.82
N ASP A 117 -26.07 25.83 -17.62
CA ASP A 117 -26.90 26.64 -16.71
C ASP A 117 -26.46 26.54 -15.25
N SER A 118 -26.39 27.68 -14.55
CA SER A 118 -26.09 27.77 -13.12
C SER A 118 -27.27 27.50 -12.21
N ALA A 119 -28.51 27.64 -12.71
CA ALA A 119 -29.74 27.43 -11.92
C ALA A 119 -30.00 25.96 -11.56
N ALA A 120 -29.29 25.03 -12.19
CA ALA A 120 -29.45 23.59 -11.97
C ALA A 120 -28.55 23.03 -10.84
N ILE A 121 -27.85 23.87 -10.06
CA ILE A 121 -26.95 23.37 -9.02
C ILE A 121 -27.75 22.97 -7.77
N LYS A 122 -27.77 21.67 -7.50
CA LYS A 122 -28.30 21.12 -6.24
C LYS A 122 -27.18 21.12 -5.18
N TRP A 123 -27.05 22.23 -4.46
CA TRP A 123 -25.99 22.43 -3.46
C TRP A 123 -26.07 21.46 -2.28
N ASP A 124 -27.26 20.96 -1.95
CA ASP A 124 -27.51 19.92 -0.96
C ASP A 124 -26.88 18.56 -1.29
N GLN A 125 -26.59 18.30 -2.58
CA GLN A 125 -25.91 17.08 -3.06
C GLN A 125 -24.38 17.22 -3.12
N ILE A 126 -23.85 18.42 -2.91
CA ILE A 126 -22.41 18.69 -2.91
C ILE A 126 -21.83 18.35 -1.54
N THR A 127 -20.81 17.52 -1.51
CA THR A 127 -20.06 17.21 -0.31
C THR A 127 -18.94 18.22 -0.07
N LEU A 128 -18.61 18.42 1.21
CA LEU A 128 -17.64 19.40 1.68
C LEU A 128 -16.48 18.70 2.39
N GLU A 129 -15.28 19.05 2.00
CA GLU A 129 -14.03 18.73 2.67
C GLU A 129 -13.39 20.03 3.12
N LEU A 130 -13.01 20.12 4.40
CA LEU A 130 -12.32 21.26 5.01
C LEU A 130 -11.01 20.76 5.63
N GLU A 131 -9.90 21.41 5.26
CA GLU A 131 -8.61 21.18 5.89
C GLU A 131 -8.07 22.50 6.42
N LEU A 132 -7.64 22.51 7.69
CA LEU A 132 -7.08 23.66 8.38
C LEU A 132 -5.60 23.39 8.70
N GLY A 133 -4.73 24.28 8.23
CA GLY A 133 -3.30 24.24 8.47
C GLY A 133 -2.88 25.08 9.67
N SER A 134 -2.00 24.53 10.50
CA SER A 134 -1.33 25.23 11.60
C SER A 134 -0.27 26.22 11.09
N LYS A 135 0.34 26.97 11.99
CA LYS A 135 1.46 27.87 11.65
C LYS A 135 2.63 27.07 11.09
N PRO A 136 3.24 27.53 9.97
CA PRO A 136 4.37 26.85 9.36
C PRO A 136 5.61 26.81 10.26
N GLU A 137 6.27 25.66 10.29
CA GLU A 137 7.54 25.41 10.95
C GLU A 137 8.66 25.25 9.92
N PRO A 138 9.88 25.78 10.18
CA PRO A 138 10.95 25.72 9.20
C PRO A 138 11.48 24.28 9.04
N LEU A 139 11.70 23.89 7.80
CA LEU A 139 12.39 22.66 7.44
C LEU A 139 13.89 22.88 7.42
N ILE A 140 14.66 21.91 7.89
CA ILE A 140 16.10 21.93 7.93
C ILE A 140 16.66 21.00 6.83
N GLY A 141 17.53 21.51 5.97
CA GLY A 141 18.20 20.72 4.93
C GLY A 141 19.02 21.59 3.99
N GLY A 142 20.09 21.05 3.44
CA GLY A 142 20.93 21.69 2.41
C GLY A 142 20.38 21.51 1.00
N THR A 143 19.51 20.50 0.81
CA THR A 143 18.87 20.14 -0.47
C THR A 143 17.36 19.95 -0.29
N TYR A 144 16.60 20.00 -1.39
CA TYR A 144 15.16 19.70 -1.37
C TYR A 144 14.89 18.28 -0.89
N LEU A 145 15.73 17.34 -1.28
CA LEU A 145 15.62 15.94 -0.86
C LEU A 145 15.83 15.79 0.66
N GLU A 146 16.81 16.48 1.24
CA GLU A 146 17.04 16.46 2.69
C GLU A 146 15.89 17.10 3.45
N ALA A 147 15.45 18.29 3.06
CA ALA A 147 14.32 18.98 3.67
C ALA A 147 13.02 18.14 3.57
N SER A 148 12.82 17.44 2.44
CA SER A 148 11.63 16.60 2.25
C SER A 148 11.56 15.36 3.12
N ARG A 149 12.67 14.97 3.78
CA ARG A 149 12.71 13.80 4.67
C ARG A 149 11.88 13.99 5.94
N GLU A 150 11.74 15.23 6.40
CA GLU A 150 10.95 15.58 7.58
C GLU A 150 9.45 15.71 7.28
N ILE A 151 9.05 15.67 6.00
CA ILE A 151 7.64 15.82 5.58
C ILE A 151 6.98 14.44 5.54
N GLU A 152 5.90 14.28 6.30
CA GLU A 152 5.04 13.11 6.23
C GLU A 152 4.06 13.23 5.04
N PRO A 153 4.19 12.40 3.98
CA PRO A 153 3.39 12.51 2.77
C PRO A 153 1.88 12.44 3.05
N ALA A 154 1.10 13.35 2.46
CA ALA A 154 -0.35 13.47 2.61
C ALA A 154 -0.85 13.70 4.05
N LEU A 155 0.04 14.01 4.98
CA LEU A 155 -0.29 14.39 6.37
C LEU A 155 0.14 15.82 6.65
N ASP A 156 1.37 16.14 6.26
CA ASP A 156 1.93 17.47 6.45
C ASP A 156 1.70 18.34 5.21
N GLY A 157 1.38 19.60 5.44
CA GLY A 157 1.39 20.62 4.42
C GLY A 157 2.80 21.15 4.16
N ILE A 158 3.02 21.64 2.97
CA ILE A 158 4.31 22.15 2.50
C ILE A 158 4.16 23.62 2.16
N ALA A 159 5.06 24.47 2.64
CA ALA A 159 5.07 25.87 2.29
C ALA A 159 6.49 26.37 1.96
N VAL A 160 6.54 27.37 1.10
CA VAL A 160 7.77 28.06 0.72
C VAL A 160 7.54 29.55 0.89
N ARG A 161 8.53 30.26 1.41
CA ARG A 161 8.48 31.71 1.61
C ARG A 161 9.64 32.38 0.89
N ARG A 162 9.34 33.45 0.17
CA ARG A 162 10.32 34.39 -0.41
C ARG A 162 9.98 35.80 0.05
N GLY A 163 10.82 36.37 0.93
CA GLY A 163 10.49 37.67 1.52
C GLY A 163 9.19 37.60 2.32
N ASN A 164 8.15 38.32 1.87
CA ASN A 164 6.81 38.31 2.48
C ASN A 164 5.79 37.46 1.69
N THR A 165 6.19 36.89 0.55
CA THR A 165 5.31 36.08 -0.28
C THR A 165 5.42 34.61 0.08
N TRP A 166 4.28 33.95 0.19
CA TRP A 166 4.17 32.53 0.49
C TRP A 166 3.57 31.78 -0.69
N ALA A 167 3.99 30.55 -0.87
CA ALA A 167 3.29 29.55 -1.67
C ALA A 167 3.13 28.30 -0.79
N ALA A 168 1.98 27.66 -0.85
CA ALA A 168 1.69 26.49 -0.01
C ALA A 168 0.95 25.41 -0.78
N ALA A 169 1.19 24.17 -0.39
CA ALA A 169 0.48 22.99 -0.88
C ALA A 169 -0.09 22.22 0.32
N HIS A 170 -1.37 22.02 0.30
CA HIS A 170 -2.11 21.32 1.35
C HIS A 170 -2.17 19.82 1.11
N PRO A 171 -2.09 18.96 2.17
CA PRO A 171 -2.22 17.52 2.06
C PRO A 171 -3.44 17.05 1.28
N ALA A 172 -4.61 17.67 1.51
CA ALA A 172 -5.85 17.33 0.81
C ALA A 172 -5.74 17.52 -0.70
N VAL A 173 -5.14 18.63 -1.14
CA VAL A 173 -4.94 18.94 -2.57
C VAL A 173 -3.92 17.97 -3.18
N LEU A 174 -2.78 17.76 -2.49
CA LEU A 174 -1.75 16.83 -2.96
C LEU A 174 -2.30 15.41 -3.12
N GLN A 175 -3.15 14.97 -2.19
CA GLN A 175 -3.78 13.65 -2.28
C GLN A 175 -4.84 13.59 -3.39
N ALA A 176 -5.65 14.63 -3.56
CA ALA A 176 -6.64 14.70 -4.64
C ALA A 176 -6.00 14.67 -6.02
N LEU A 177 -4.75 15.17 -6.15
CA LEU A 177 -3.96 15.15 -7.38
C LEU A 177 -3.03 13.93 -7.48
N ASN A 178 -3.04 13.03 -6.48
CA ASN A 178 -2.08 11.92 -6.32
C ASN A 178 -0.61 12.37 -6.40
N ALA A 179 -0.31 13.57 -5.88
CA ALA A 179 1.02 14.20 -5.91
C ALA A 179 1.76 14.12 -4.56
N ALA A 180 1.15 13.53 -3.53
CA ALA A 180 1.70 13.53 -2.17
C ALA A 180 2.96 12.65 -2.00
N ALA A 181 3.21 11.71 -2.92
CA ALA A 181 4.34 10.78 -2.86
C ALA A 181 5.72 11.43 -3.05
N ALA A 182 5.79 12.65 -3.61
CA ALA A 182 7.01 13.35 -3.96
C ALA A 182 7.09 14.76 -3.33
N PRO A 183 7.33 14.87 -2.01
CA PRO A 183 7.39 16.16 -1.31
C PRO A 183 8.50 17.08 -1.81
N ASP A 184 9.64 16.51 -2.24
CA ASP A 184 10.75 17.23 -2.87
C ASP A 184 10.34 17.93 -4.17
N GLN A 185 9.57 17.26 -5.02
CA GLN A 185 9.01 17.83 -6.24
C GLN A 185 7.97 18.93 -5.92
N THR A 186 7.21 18.74 -4.86
CA THR A 186 6.25 19.76 -4.38
C THR A 186 6.98 21.01 -3.91
N LEU A 187 8.03 20.86 -3.09
CA LEU A 187 8.88 21.99 -2.67
C LEU A 187 9.42 22.76 -3.89
N LEU A 188 9.97 22.04 -4.87
CA LEU A 188 10.47 22.63 -6.09
C LEU A 188 9.39 23.41 -6.87
N SER A 189 8.20 22.80 -7.02
CA SER A 189 7.06 23.43 -7.68
C SER A 189 6.63 24.73 -6.98
N LEU A 190 6.61 24.76 -5.65
CA LEU A 190 6.27 25.97 -4.88
C LEU A 190 7.35 27.07 -5.03
N VAL A 191 8.62 26.69 -5.09
CA VAL A 191 9.72 27.64 -5.38
C VAL A 191 9.54 28.26 -6.77
N MET A 192 9.17 27.47 -7.76
CA MET A 192 8.88 27.97 -9.12
C MET A 192 7.66 28.91 -9.14
N GLN A 193 6.62 28.64 -8.35
CA GLN A 193 5.46 29.55 -8.22
C GLN A 193 5.85 30.91 -7.65
N LEU A 194 6.91 31.01 -6.85
CA LEU A 194 7.46 32.27 -6.34
C LEU A 194 8.39 32.98 -7.37
N GLY A 195 8.40 32.52 -8.61
CA GLY A 195 9.15 33.12 -9.72
C GLY A 195 10.64 32.83 -9.70
N LEU A 196 11.05 31.75 -9.02
CA LEU A 196 12.45 31.30 -9.00
C LEU A 196 12.67 30.19 -10.04
N PRO A 197 13.76 30.25 -10.84
CA PRO A 197 14.05 29.18 -11.78
C PRO A 197 14.49 27.90 -11.03
N ALA A 198 13.98 26.76 -11.47
CA ALA A 198 14.47 25.44 -11.04
C ALA A 198 15.82 25.14 -11.72
N ARG A 199 16.90 25.76 -11.27
CA ARG A 199 18.22 25.58 -11.91
C ARG A 199 18.99 24.38 -11.40
N ASP A 200 18.85 24.05 -10.11
CA ASP A 200 19.50 22.90 -9.49
C ASP A 200 18.55 22.24 -8.50
N LEU A 201 18.17 21.00 -8.78
CA LEU A 201 17.34 20.18 -7.90
C LEU A 201 18.03 19.90 -6.53
N ASP A 202 19.34 20.06 -6.47
CA ASP A 202 20.15 19.71 -5.32
C ASP A 202 20.55 20.90 -4.44
N ALA A 203 20.30 22.16 -4.90
CA ALA A 203 20.72 23.35 -4.15
C ALA A 203 19.53 24.26 -3.84
N ILE A 204 19.26 24.46 -2.56
CA ILE A 204 18.30 25.47 -2.10
C ILE A 204 18.92 26.85 -2.33
N PRO A 205 18.23 27.80 -3.01
CA PRO A 205 18.75 29.12 -3.27
C PRO A 205 19.00 29.92 -1.97
N THR A 206 20.19 29.85 -1.41
CA THR A 206 20.56 30.57 -0.17
C THR A 206 20.65 32.09 -0.38
N THR A 207 20.99 32.52 -1.61
CA THR A 207 21.13 33.93 -1.96
C THR A 207 19.79 34.65 -2.11
N GLU A 208 18.69 33.95 -2.35
CA GLU A 208 17.39 34.53 -2.65
C GLU A 208 16.41 34.59 -1.47
N ARG A 209 16.89 34.34 -0.26
CA ARG A 209 16.11 34.36 0.99
C ARG A 209 14.85 33.48 0.93
N VAL A 210 15.00 32.28 0.37
CA VAL A 210 13.96 31.26 0.33
C VAL A 210 14.00 30.47 1.64
N GLY A 211 12.86 30.37 2.32
CA GLY A 211 12.67 29.48 3.45
C GLY A 211 11.72 28.35 3.07
N LEU A 212 12.06 27.12 3.47
CA LEU A 212 11.20 25.94 3.32
C LEU A 212 10.54 25.64 4.66
N TYR A 213 9.27 25.25 4.61
CA TYR A 213 8.44 25.04 5.80
C TYR A 213 7.52 23.84 5.62
N THR A 214 7.14 23.25 6.75
CA THR A 214 6.05 22.29 6.86
C THR A 214 4.99 22.82 7.82
N PHE A 215 3.76 22.30 7.77
CA PHE A 215 2.71 22.61 8.72
C PHE A 215 1.80 21.40 8.95
N GLU A 216 1.36 21.22 10.19
CA GLU A 216 0.37 20.20 10.52
C GLU A 216 -1.00 20.61 9.97
N ALA A 217 -1.78 19.63 9.49
CA ALA A 217 -3.12 19.86 8.96
C ALA A 217 -4.16 18.99 9.68
N THR A 218 -5.32 19.59 9.97
CA THR A 218 -6.50 18.89 10.48
C THR A 218 -7.56 18.85 9.40
N ARG A 219 -8.04 17.65 9.06
CA ARG A 219 -8.94 17.42 7.93
C ARG A 219 -10.24 16.77 8.35
N ILE A 220 -11.35 17.36 7.95
CA ILE A 220 -12.71 16.85 8.14
C ILE A 220 -13.41 16.75 6.78
N VAL A 221 -14.02 15.59 6.51
CA VAL A 221 -14.65 15.30 5.23
C VAL A 221 -16.09 14.83 5.42
N GLN A 222 -16.93 15.11 4.46
CA GLN A 222 -18.23 14.48 4.29
C GLN A 222 -18.12 13.49 3.12
N PRO A 223 -18.00 12.18 3.36
CA PRO A 223 -17.73 11.20 2.29
C PRO A 223 -18.87 11.11 1.26
N ALA A 224 -20.10 11.25 1.71
CA ALA A 224 -21.30 11.34 0.87
C ALA A 224 -22.27 12.36 1.44
N SER A 225 -23.16 12.91 0.62
CA SER A 225 -24.14 13.93 1.05
C SER A 225 -25.09 13.46 2.18
N THR A 226 -25.30 12.14 2.29
CA THR A 226 -26.10 11.48 3.32
C THR A 226 -25.31 11.09 4.57
N MET A 227 -23.97 11.21 4.55
CA MET A 227 -23.10 10.82 5.67
C MET A 227 -22.73 12.01 6.55
N MET A 228 -22.46 11.71 7.81
CA MET A 228 -21.96 12.70 8.76
C MET A 228 -20.51 13.09 8.47
N PRO A 229 -20.10 14.33 8.78
CA PRO A 229 -18.70 14.76 8.67
C PRO A 229 -17.81 13.97 9.62
N THR A 230 -16.63 13.61 9.15
CA THR A 230 -15.70 12.72 9.83
C THR A 230 -14.28 13.22 9.72
N PHE A 231 -13.53 13.18 10.82
CA PHE A 231 -12.09 13.44 10.80
C PHE A 231 -11.35 12.28 10.17
N VAL A 232 -10.43 12.60 9.26
CA VAL A 232 -9.64 11.60 8.53
C VAL A 232 -8.15 11.86 8.66
N ASN A 233 -7.39 10.77 8.63
CA ASN A 233 -5.95 10.77 8.54
C ASN A 233 -5.58 10.25 7.14
N ARG A 234 -4.88 11.04 6.34
CA ARG A 234 -4.58 10.70 4.92
C ARG A 234 -5.79 10.15 4.16
N GLY A 235 -6.95 10.78 4.39
CA GLY A 235 -8.21 10.45 3.70
C GLY A 235 -8.92 9.18 4.16
N SER A 236 -8.52 8.55 5.26
CA SER A 236 -9.15 7.36 5.83
C SER A 236 -9.40 7.52 7.32
N LEU A 237 -10.32 6.73 7.86
CA LEU A 237 -10.42 6.51 9.31
C LEU A 237 -9.21 5.73 9.81
N LEU A 238 -8.75 6.06 11.02
CA LEU A 238 -7.73 5.26 11.68
C LEU A 238 -8.31 3.90 12.09
N GLN A 239 -7.68 2.84 11.61
CA GLN A 239 -8.04 1.49 12.04
C GLN A 239 -7.53 1.24 13.46
N PRO A 240 -8.38 0.75 14.36
CA PRO A 240 -7.95 0.36 15.70
C PRO A 240 -6.99 -0.82 15.63
N THR A 241 -6.18 -1.02 16.68
CA THR A 241 -5.39 -2.24 16.82
C THR A 241 -6.33 -3.37 17.26
N PRO A 242 -6.60 -4.37 16.40
CA PRO A 242 -7.57 -5.42 16.73
C PRO A 242 -7.00 -6.41 17.74
N GLY A 243 -7.87 -7.00 18.57
CA GLY A 243 -7.53 -8.16 19.36
C GLY A 243 -7.31 -9.43 18.51
N PRO A 244 -6.85 -10.55 19.10
CA PRO A 244 -6.52 -11.76 18.34
C PRO A 244 -7.68 -12.36 17.53
N ARG A 245 -8.89 -12.40 18.10
CA ARG A 245 -10.10 -12.89 17.40
C ARG A 245 -10.59 -11.90 16.34
N GLU A 246 -10.58 -10.62 16.67
CA GLU A 246 -10.93 -9.53 15.75
C GLU A 246 -9.98 -9.45 14.57
N SER A 247 -8.68 -9.78 14.77
CA SER A 247 -7.69 -9.83 13.69
C SER A 247 -8.02 -10.92 12.66
N VAL A 248 -8.47 -12.10 13.11
CA VAL A 248 -8.92 -13.17 12.20
C VAL A 248 -10.12 -12.71 11.39
N GLN A 249 -11.13 -12.13 12.05
CA GLN A 249 -12.32 -11.61 11.38
C GLN A 249 -11.97 -10.46 10.43
N SER A 250 -11.09 -9.56 10.83
CA SER A 250 -10.62 -8.44 10.02
C SER A 250 -9.88 -8.92 8.75
N ALA A 251 -9.04 -9.95 8.88
CA ALA A 251 -8.36 -10.56 7.73
C ALA A 251 -9.37 -11.21 6.78
N GLN A 252 -10.31 -12.00 7.29
CA GLN A 252 -11.36 -12.64 6.48
C GLN A 252 -12.27 -11.62 5.77
N THR A 253 -12.63 -10.54 6.46
CA THR A 253 -13.37 -9.42 5.84
C THR A 253 -12.58 -8.81 4.71
N GLY A 254 -11.28 -8.52 4.93
CA GLY A 254 -10.40 -7.98 3.90
C GLY A 254 -10.28 -8.88 2.69
N THR A 255 -10.11 -10.18 2.90
CA THR A 255 -10.11 -11.20 1.84
C THR A 255 -11.41 -11.15 1.01
N SER A 256 -12.56 -11.17 1.68
CA SER A 256 -13.87 -11.12 0.99
C SER A 256 -14.05 -9.83 0.18
N GLU A 257 -13.59 -8.71 0.67
CA GLU A 257 -13.67 -7.41 -0.01
C GLU A 257 -12.72 -7.34 -1.22
N ILE A 258 -11.48 -7.82 -1.09
CA ILE A 258 -10.54 -7.91 -2.23
C ILE A 258 -11.07 -8.86 -3.30
N LEU A 259 -11.67 -10.01 -2.93
CA LEU A 259 -12.30 -10.92 -3.89
C LEU A 259 -13.41 -10.22 -4.67
N LYS A 260 -14.30 -9.46 -3.98
CA LYS A 260 -15.36 -8.68 -4.65
C LYS A 260 -14.76 -7.62 -5.58
N TRP A 261 -13.62 -7.03 -5.19
CA TRP A 261 -12.95 -6.07 -6.07
C TRP A 261 -12.41 -6.76 -7.33
N PHE A 262 -11.77 -7.93 -7.22
CA PHE A 262 -11.32 -8.70 -8.39
C PHE A 262 -12.48 -9.04 -9.32
N GLU A 263 -13.63 -9.49 -8.78
CA GLU A 263 -14.82 -9.78 -9.57
C GLU A 263 -15.31 -8.58 -10.39
N ARG A 264 -15.27 -7.36 -9.80
CA ARG A 264 -15.64 -6.12 -10.49
C ARG A 264 -14.58 -5.63 -11.49
N SER A 265 -13.33 -6.00 -11.27
CA SER A 265 -12.21 -5.60 -12.13
C SER A 265 -12.07 -6.47 -13.37
N MET A 266 -12.82 -7.57 -13.46
CA MET A 266 -12.87 -8.40 -14.67
C MET A 266 -13.52 -7.65 -15.83
N ILE A 267 -12.86 -7.68 -17.00
CA ILE A 267 -13.44 -7.18 -18.26
C ILE A 267 -14.27 -8.28 -18.86
N ARG A 268 -15.57 -8.23 -18.60
CA ARG A 268 -16.53 -9.18 -19.14
C ARG A 268 -17.25 -8.58 -20.34
N PRO A 269 -17.51 -9.38 -21.40
CA PRO A 269 -18.29 -8.92 -22.53
C PRO A 269 -19.72 -8.55 -22.10
N ILE A 270 -20.21 -7.42 -22.58
CA ILE A 270 -21.60 -7.05 -22.42
C ILE A 270 -22.40 -7.98 -23.33
N LYS A 271 -23.25 -8.85 -22.75
CA LYS A 271 -24.19 -9.63 -23.52
C LYS A 271 -25.22 -8.66 -24.12
N SER A 272 -24.98 -8.20 -25.35
CA SER A 272 -26.03 -7.49 -26.08
C SER A 272 -27.08 -8.52 -26.51
N SER A 273 -28.30 -8.29 -26.09
CA SER A 273 -29.46 -9.17 -26.44
C SER A 273 -29.77 -9.21 -27.94
N ASP A 274 -29.15 -8.37 -28.78
CA ASP A 274 -29.56 -8.09 -30.14
C ASP A 274 -28.50 -8.33 -31.23
N SER A 275 -27.29 -8.78 -30.93
CA SER A 275 -26.28 -8.99 -32.00
C SER A 275 -26.16 -10.47 -32.38
N GLN A 276 -26.73 -10.83 -33.53
CA GLN A 276 -26.72 -12.20 -34.10
C GLN A 276 -25.68 -12.41 -35.20
N SER A 277 -24.53 -11.77 -35.19
CA SER A 277 -23.50 -12.08 -36.19
C SER A 277 -22.36 -12.94 -35.62
N VAL A 278 -22.08 -14.05 -36.31
CA VAL A 278 -21.03 -15.02 -35.92
C VAL A 278 -19.62 -14.37 -35.89
N GLY A 279 -19.43 -13.25 -36.61
CA GLY A 279 -18.18 -12.47 -36.61
C GLY A 279 -17.97 -11.67 -35.33
N GLU A 280 -19.04 -11.21 -34.67
CA GLU A 280 -18.99 -10.43 -33.43
C GLU A 280 -18.83 -11.30 -32.17
N GLN A 281 -19.17 -12.59 -32.24
CA GLN A 281 -18.96 -13.50 -31.10
C GLN A 281 -17.48 -13.70 -30.75
N ARG A 282 -16.54 -13.49 -31.69
CA ARG A 282 -15.11 -13.50 -31.41
C ARG A 282 -14.63 -12.27 -30.64
N ALA A 283 -15.35 -11.15 -30.72
CA ALA A 283 -15.04 -9.91 -30.00
C ALA A 283 -15.48 -9.92 -28.53
N LEU A 284 -16.16 -10.96 -28.08
CA LEU A 284 -16.80 -11.03 -26.75
C LEU A 284 -16.05 -11.92 -25.75
N LYS A 285 -14.78 -12.26 -26.00
CA LYS A 285 -13.97 -13.03 -25.04
C LYS A 285 -13.60 -12.14 -23.83
N SER A 286 -13.58 -12.71 -22.63
CA SER A 286 -13.04 -12.04 -21.44
C SER A 286 -11.61 -11.59 -21.69
N LEU A 287 -11.33 -10.32 -21.41
CA LEU A 287 -9.98 -9.77 -21.52
C LEU A 287 -9.18 -9.89 -20.21
N GLY A 288 -9.71 -10.61 -19.22
CA GLY A 288 -9.09 -10.75 -17.91
C GLY A 288 -9.28 -9.52 -17.02
N LEU A 289 -8.28 -9.21 -16.21
CA LEU A 289 -8.32 -8.07 -15.29
C LEU A 289 -7.96 -6.77 -16.00
N ARG A 290 -8.60 -5.68 -15.61
CA ARG A 290 -8.19 -4.31 -15.95
C ARG A 290 -6.82 -4.02 -15.35
N GLY A 291 -6.10 -3.06 -15.94
CA GLY A 291 -4.85 -2.53 -15.38
C GLY A 291 -5.03 -1.83 -14.04
N ASP A 292 -3.95 -1.28 -13.51
CA ASP A 292 -3.97 -0.52 -12.26
C ASP A 292 -4.97 0.64 -12.34
N TYR A 293 -5.82 0.76 -11.35
CA TYR A 293 -6.80 1.83 -11.32
C TYR A 293 -6.20 3.09 -10.67
N LEU A 294 -6.39 4.24 -11.33
CA LEU A 294 -5.99 5.58 -10.90
C LEU A 294 -7.22 6.33 -10.36
N PRO A 295 -7.52 6.27 -9.06
CA PRO A 295 -8.78 6.77 -8.50
C PRO A 295 -9.02 8.26 -8.71
N ALA A 296 -7.98 9.08 -8.62
CA ALA A 296 -8.06 10.53 -8.83
C ALA A 296 -8.46 10.88 -10.28
N GLU A 297 -8.04 10.08 -11.24
CA GLU A 297 -8.32 10.27 -12.67
C GLU A 297 -9.59 9.53 -13.11
N GLY A 298 -10.01 8.52 -12.37
CA GLY A 298 -11.18 7.68 -12.68
C GLY A 298 -10.96 6.74 -13.86
N LYS A 299 -9.69 6.36 -14.13
CA LYS A 299 -9.32 5.51 -15.28
C LYS A 299 -8.33 4.42 -14.87
N ASP A 300 -8.17 3.42 -15.72
CA ASP A 300 -7.12 2.44 -15.63
C ASP A 300 -5.87 2.99 -16.36
N ASP A 301 -4.67 2.60 -15.91
CA ASP A 301 -3.41 2.94 -16.58
C ASP A 301 -3.25 2.17 -17.91
N SER A 302 -3.86 0.98 -17.98
CA SER A 302 -3.92 0.15 -19.17
C SER A 302 -5.28 -0.57 -19.25
N ILE A 303 -5.69 -0.96 -20.44
CA ILE A 303 -6.95 -1.69 -20.63
C ILE A 303 -6.89 -3.00 -19.83
N ASN A 304 -5.80 -3.76 -19.98
CA ASN A 304 -5.59 -5.04 -19.30
C ASN A 304 -4.38 -4.94 -18.37
N ALA A 305 -4.47 -5.59 -17.22
CA ALA A 305 -3.31 -5.82 -16.37
C ALA A 305 -2.23 -6.62 -17.11
N ALA A 306 -0.97 -6.41 -16.74
CA ALA A 306 0.13 -7.17 -17.30
C ALA A 306 -0.05 -8.69 -17.06
N PRO A 307 0.40 -9.57 -17.97
CA PRO A 307 0.27 -11.03 -17.80
C PRO A 307 0.82 -11.53 -16.45
N THR A 308 1.93 -10.97 -15.98
CA THR A 308 2.51 -11.28 -14.67
C THR A 308 1.58 -10.93 -13.51
N GLU A 309 0.89 -9.82 -13.57
CA GLU A 309 -0.05 -9.38 -12.54
C GLU A 309 -1.31 -10.23 -12.54
N GLN A 310 -1.82 -10.56 -13.73
CA GLN A 310 -2.96 -11.47 -13.89
C GLN A 310 -2.63 -12.88 -13.39
N SER A 311 -1.45 -13.41 -13.70
CA SER A 311 -1.00 -14.73 -13.25
C SER A 311 -0.85 -14.79 -11.72
N LEU A 312 -0.28 -13.74 -11.11
CA LEU A 312 -0.22 -13.62 -9.65
C LEU A 312 -1.62 -13.56 -9.03
N ALA A 313 -2.54 -12.80 -9.62
CA ALA A 313 -3.92 -12.71 -9.14
C ALA A 313 -4.65 -14.07 -9.26
N ALA A 314 -4.45 -14.79 -10.36
CA ALA A 314 -4.99 -16.14 -10.55
C ALA A 314 -4.48 -17.11 -9.47
N PHE A 315 -3.17 -17.06 -9.16
CA PHE A 315 -2.60 -17.87 -8.07
C PHE A 315 -3.17 -17.48 -6.70
N ALA A 316 -3.23 -16.20 -6.39
CA ALA A 316 -3.76 -15.73 -5.11
C ALA A 316 -5.23 -16.15 -4.91
N LEU A 317 -6.05 -16.06 -5.95
CA LEU A 317 -7.45 -16.46 -5.94
C LEU A 317 -7.61 -17.99 -5.86
N ALA A 318 -6.82 -18.76 -6.60
CA ALA A 318 -6.82 -20.21 -6.52
C ALA A 318 -6.43 -20.69 -5.11
N ARG A 319 -5.40 -20.10 -4.51
CA ARG A 319 -4.99 -20.38 -3.13
C ARG A 319 -6.06 -19.97 -2.11
N CYS A 320 -6.70 -18.82 -2.30
CA CYS A 320 -7.85 -18.40 -1.49
C CYS A 320 -8.97 -19.47 -1.54
N ALA A 321 -9.29 -20.00 -2.71
CA ALA A 321 -10.28 -21.07 -2.86
C ALA A 321 -9.88 -22.35 -2.10
N THR A 322 -8.60 -22.73 -2.17
CA THR A 322 -8.05 -23.91 -1.46
C THR A 322 -8.13 -23.73 0.06
N LEU A 323 -7.71 -22.58 0.57
CA LEU A 323 -7.63 -22.31 2.00
C LEU A 323 -9.02 -22.12 2.64
N ASN A 324 -10.02 -21.68 1.85
CA ASN A 324 -11.41 -21.50 2.30
C ASN A 324 -12.36 -22.64 1.89
N ALA A 325 -11.87 -23.86 1.73
CA ALA A 325 -12.70 -25.00 1.35
C ALA A 325 -13.90 -25.23 2.30
N SER A 326 -13.82 -24.80 3.55
CA SER A 326 -14.93 -24.83 4.51
C SER A 326 -16.00 -23.75 4.27
N ASP A 327 -15.68 -22.65 3.57
CA ASP A 327 -16.63 -21.64 3.08
C ASP A 327 -16.83 -21.86 1.57
N ALA A 328 -17.76 -22.76 1.25
CA ALA A 328 -18.02 -23.17 -0.14
C ALA A 328 -18.37 -21.97 -1.04
N ALA A 329 -19.09 -20.97 -0.54
CA ALA A 329 -19.48 -19.81 -1.34
C ALA A 329 -18.27 -18.97 -1.74
N MET A 330 -17.37 -18.71 -0.80
CA MET A 330 -16.13 -17.97 -1.04
C MET A 330 -15.18 -18.75 -1.94
N ALA A 331 -15.01 -20.05 -1.67
CA ALA A 331 -14.16 -20.93 -2.46
C ALA A 331 -14.61 -21.01 -3.94
N ILE A 332 -15.91 -21.17 -4.20
CA ILE A 332 -16.47 -21.21 -5.56
C ILE A 332 -16.23 -19.89 -6.28
N ARG A 333 -16.48 -18.76 -5.64
CA ARG A 333 -16.26 -17.44 -6.24
C ARG A 333 -14.80 -17.20 -6.59
N ALA A 334 -13.89 -17.44 -5.65
CA ALA A 334 -12.46 -17.25 -5.85
C ALA A 334 -11.94 -18.16 -7.00
N ARG A 335 -12.35 -19.42 -7.02
CA ARG A 335 -12.03 -20.37 -8.08
C ARG A 335 -12.55 -19.92 -9.45
N SER A 336 -13.82 -19.48 -9.52
CA SER A 336 -14.40 -19.01 -10.78
C SER A 336 -13.62 -17.85 -11.38
N VAL A 337 -13.22 -16.87 -10.57
CA VAL A 337 -12.41 -15.72 -11.04
C VAL A 337 -11.01 -16.17 -11.46
N ALA A 338 -10.37 -17.09 -10.72
CA ALA A 338 -9.06 -17.62 -11.08
C ALA A 338 -9.10 -18.32 -12.44
N LEU A 339 -10.11 -19.18 -12.69
CA LEU A 339 -10.30 -19.87 -13.97
C LEU A 339 -10.59 -18.88 -15.10
N GLU A 340 -11.40 -17.85 -14.85
CA GLU A 340 -11.71 -16.82 -15.84
C GLU A 340 -10.44 -16.03 -16.24
N ILE A 341 -9.55 -15.71 -15.28
CA ILE A 341 -8.27 -15.07 -15.57
C ILE A 341 -7.35 -15.98 -16.39
N LEU A 342 -7.19 -17.25 -16.00
CA LEU A 342 -6.36 -18.22 -16.75
C LEU A 342 -6.89 -18.42 -18.17
N THR A 343 -8.19 -18.47 -18.34
CA THR A 343 -8.85 -18.55 -19.65
C THR A 343 -8.51 -17.32 -20.50
N ALA A 344 -8.63 -16.13 -19.92
CA ALA A 344 -8.31 -14.89 -20.61
C ALA A 344 -6.82 -14.81 -20.99
N LEU A 345 -5.92 -15.27 -20.13
CA LEU A 345 -4.49 -15.33 -20.44
C LEU A 345 -4.18 -16.24 -21.63
N GLN A 346 -4.88 -17.38 -21.79
CA GLN A 346 -4.74 -18.23 -22.96
C GLN A 346 -5.22 -17.52 -24.23
N ASP A 347 -6.35 -16.80 -24.15
CA ASP A 347 -6.91 -16.07 -25.28
C ASP A 347 -6.02 -14.88 -25.73
N VAL A 348 -5.37 -14.21 -24.79
CA VAL A 348 -4.44 -13.10 -25.05
C VAL A 348 -3.11 -13.62 -25.63
N ALA A 349 -2.64 -14.80 -25.22
CA ALA A 349 -1.45 -15.43 -25.78
C ALA A 349 -1.56 -15.62 -27.31
N GLU A 350 -2.79 -15.72 -27.82
CA GLU A 350 -3.05 -15.82 -29.27
C GLU A 350 -3.00 -14.46 -29.99
N ILE A 351 -2.99 -13.30 -29.26
CA ILE A 351 -3.29 -12.00 -29.88
C ILE A 351 -2.17 -10.94 -29.71
N GLU A 352 -1.58 -10.67 -28.53
CA GLU A 352 -0.73 -9.48 -28.37
C GLU A 352 0.51 -9.58 -27.48
N LYS A 353 0.49 -10.30 -26.39
CA LYS A 353 1.64 -10.46 -25.47
C LYS A 353 1.64 -11.87 -24.96
N ASP A 354 2.66 -12.63 -25.32
CA ASP A 354 2.84 -13.98 -24.83
C ASP A 354 2.95 -13.99 -23.29
N PRO A 355 1.91 -14.44 -22.54
CA PRO A 355 1.98 -14.53 -21.08
C PRO A 355 3.03 -15.52 -20.61
N LEU A 356 3.53 -16.36 -21.51
CA LEU A 356 4.57 -17.37 -21.28
C LEU A 356 5.99 -16.83 -21.58
N ALA A 357 6.13 -15.55 -21.94
CA ALA A 357 7.44 -14.93 -22.14
C ALA A 357 8.16 -14.59 -20.82
N ASP A 358 7.40 -14.38 -19.72
CA ASP A 358 7.96 -14.01 -18.40
C ASP A 358 8.01 -15.25 -17.48
N PRO A 359 9.21 -15.61 -16.94
CA PRO A 359 9.37 -16.71 -16.00
C PRO A 359 8.45 -16.66 -14.78
N LYS A 360 8.14 -15.47 -14.28
CA LYS A 360 7.24 -15.27 -13.13
C LYS A 360 5.81 -15.64 -13.48
N SER A 361 5.33 -15.24 -14.68
CA SER A 361 4.01 -15.63 -15.17
C SER A 361 3.88 -17.15 -15.29
N ILE A 362 4.89 -17.81 -15.87
CA ILE A 362 4.94 -19.27 -16.01
C ILE A 362 4.80 -19.93 -14.64
N ALA A 363 5.57 -19.48 -13.65
CA ALA A 363 5.55 -20.05 -12.31
C ALA A 363 4.17 -19.88 -11.64
N TRP A 364 3.60 -18.68 -11.69
CA TRP A 364 2.28 -18.41 -11.08
C TRP A 364 1.13 -19.11 -11.80
N ILE A 365 1.17 -19.27 -13.12
CA ILE A 365 0.18 -20.07 -13.86
C ILE A 365 0.21 -21.53 -13.39
N VAL A 366 1.41 -22.12 -13.25
CA VAL A 366 1.55 -23.51 -12.77
C VAL A 366 1.08 -23.63 -11.32
N LEU A 367 1.46 -22.70 -10.43
CA LEU A 367 1.01 -22.69 -9.04
C LEU A 367 -0.51 -22.54 -8.93
N ALA A 368 -1.12 -21.64 -9.72
CA ALA A 368 -2.57 -21.46 -9.75
C ALA A 368 -3.30 -22.75 -10.18
N ALA A 369 -2.81 -23.38 -11.22
CA ALA A 369 -3.37 -24.65 -11.71
C ALA A 369 -3.29 -25.77 -10.66
N LEU A 370 -2.16 -25.88 -9.96
CA LEU A 370 -1.99 -26.87 -8.90
C LEU A 370 -2.95 -26.61 -7.72
N GLU A 371 -3.14 -25.37 -7.30
CA GLU A 371 -4.10 -25.04 -6.24
C GLU A 371 -5.55 -25.37 -6.67
N LEU A 372 -5.91 -25.18 -7.95
CA LEU A 372 -7.22 -25.54 -8.48
C LEU A 372 -7.48 -27.06 -8.51
N GLU A 373 -6.43 -27.88 -8.49
CA GLU A 373 -6.53 -29.34 -8.47
C GLU A 373 -6.57 -29.94 -7.04
N VAL A 374 -6.27 -29.16 -5.98
CA VAL A 374 -6.19 -29.70 -4.59
C VAL A 374 -7.49 -30.32 -4.10
N HIS A 375 -8.63 -29.71 -4.38
CA HIS A 375 -9.96 -30.15 -3.91
C HIS A 375 -10.86 -30.68 -5.02
N GLY A 376 -10.28 -31.06 -6.16
CA GLY A 376 -11.01 -31.59 -7.32
C GLY A 376 -10.36 -31.11 -8.63
N ASP A 377 -10.77 -31.75 -9.72
CA ASP A 377 -10.21 -31.50 -11.06
C ASP A 377 -10.78 -30.23 -11.70
N HIS A 378 -10.79 -29.10 -10.92
CA HIS A 378 -11.46 -27.88 -11.35
C HIS A 378 -10.80 -27.19 -12.54
N LEU A 379 -9.53 -27.48 -12.81
CA LEU A 379 -8.85 -26.96 -14.00
C LEU A 379 -9.51 -27.44 -15.29
N LYS A 380 -10.08 -28.67 -15.29
CA LYS A 380 -10.82 -29.22 -16.42
C LYS A 380 -12.15 -28.52 -16.73
N GLU A 381 -12.64 -27.68 -15.84
CA GLU A 381 -13.81 -26.84 -16.10
C GLU A 381 -13.54 -25.80 -17.21
N SER A 382 -12.24 -25.51 -17.49
CA SER A 382 -11.80 -24.61 -18.58
C SER A 382 -10.71 -25.27 -19.45
N PRO A 383 -11.03 -25.78 -20.64
CA PRO A 383 -10.03 -26.32 -21.56
C PRO A 383 -8.92 -25.33 -21.94
N ALA A 384 -9.23 -24.04 -21.98
CA ALA A 384 -8.25 -23.00 -22.25
C ALA A 384 -7.25 -22.86 -21.08
N ALA A 385 -7.72 -22.87 -19.83
CA ALA A 385 -6.85 -22.84 -18.66
C ALA A 385 -5.99 -24.11 -18.57
N GLU A 386 -6.54 -25.29 -18.90
CA GLU A 386 -5.79 -26.56 -18.96
C GLU A 386 -4.69 -26.51 -20.04
N SER A 387 -4.99 -25.96 -21.22
CA SER A 387 -4.02 -25.77 -22.29
C SER A 387 -2.90 -24.81 -21.89
N LEU A 388 -3.24 -23.68 -21.25
CA LEU A 388 -2.27 -22.71 -20.73
C LEU A 388 -1.33 -23.36 -19.70
N TYR A 389 -1.88 -24.12 -18.75
CA TYR A 389 -1.11 -24.88 -17.77
C TYR A 389 -0.15 -25.89 -18.42
N ALA A 390 -0.62 -26.67 -19.40
CA ALA A 390 0.22 -27.64 -20.11
C ALA A 390 1.41 -26.96 -20.82
N ASN A 391 1.15 -25.81 -21.47
CA ASN A 391 2.17 -25.00 -22.13
C ASN A 391 3.17 -24.43 -21.13
N ALA A 392 2.68 -23.80 -20.03
CA ALA A 392 3.52 -23.25 -18.97
C ALA A 392 4.40 -24.32 -18.32
N LYS A 393 3.83 -25.49 -18.00
CA LYS A 393 4.59 -26.65 -17.47
C LYS A 393 5.65 -27.13 -18.44
N GLY A 394 5.35 -27.18 -19.74
CA GLY A 394 6.30 -27.56 -20.79
C GLY A 394 7.48 -26.58 -20.91
N LEU A 395 7.22 -25.28 -20.78
CA LEU A 395 8.24 -24.23 -20.75
C LEU A 395 9.09 -24.29 -19.48
N LEU A 396 8.46 -24.44 -18.32
CA LEU A 396 9.17 -24.61 -17.05
C LEU A 396 10.14 -25.79 -17.12
N THR A 397 9.72 -26.92 -17.72
CA THR A 397 10.58 -28.09 -17.94
C THR A 397 11.82 -27.73 -18.75
N LYS A 398 11.68 -26.93 -19.82
CA LYS A 398 12.81 -26.48 -20.66
C LYS A 398 13.73 -25.51 -19.94
N MET A 399 13.16 -24.64 -19.09
CA MET A 399 13.94 -23.67 -18.31
C MET A 399 14.81 -24.32 -17.24
N VAL A 400 14.35 -25.43 -16.68
CA VAL A 400 14.98 -26.16 -15.58
C VAL A 400 15.94 -27.24 -16.05
N ALA A 401 15.70 -27.86 -17.23
CA ALA A 401 16.59 -28.87 -17.80
C ALA A 401 17.88 -28.19 -18.30
N GLY A 402 19.00 -28.41 -17.59
CA GLY A 402 20.33 -28.13 -18.13
C GLY A 402 20.63 -28.97 -19.37
N ASP A 403 21.61 -28.57 -20.19
CA ASP A 403 21.99 -29.24 -21.44
C ASP A 403 22.29 -30.74 -21.26
N ASP A 404 22.70 -31.16 -20.06
CA ASP A 404 23.07 -32.54 -19.73
C ASP A 404 21.99 -33.35 -18.97
N LYS A 405 20.77 -32.80 -18.74
CA LYS A 405 19.67 -33.43 -17.97
C LYS A 405 20.03 -33.87 -16.52
N LYS A 406 21.25 -33.62 -16.06
CA LYS A 406 21.77 -34.06 -14.75
C LYS A 406 21.88 -32.96 -13.70
N ALA A 407 21.88 -31.69 -14.09
CA ALA A 407 21.93 -30.58 -13.16
C ALA A 407 20.75 -29.63 -13.37
N VAL A 408 20.01 -29.32 -12.30
CA VAL A 408 18.96 -28.32 -12.30
C VAL A 408 19.62 -26.97 -12.07
N ILE A 409 19.45 -26.05 -13.00
CA ILE A 409 19.95 -24.67 -12.86
C ILE A 409 18.76 -23.71 -12.96
N LEU A 410 18.42 -23.04 -11.86
CA LEU A 410 17.43 -21.96 -11.90
C LEU A 410 18.13 -20.68 -12.39
N ARG A 411 17.69 -20.18 -13.54
CA ARG A 411 18.18 -18.92 -14.13
C ARG A 411 17.26 -17.77 -13.71
N GLY A 412 17.78 -16.56 -13.79
CA GLY A 412 17.02 -15.34 -13.51
C GLY A 412 17.42 -14.66 -12.20
N ASP A 413 16.63 -13.66 -11.82
CA ASP A 413 16.82 -12.95 -10.55
C ASP A 413 16.41 -13.83 -9.34
N PRO A 414 16.79 -13.48 -8.10
CA PRO A 414 16.46 -14.28 -6.92
C PRO A 414 14.95 -14.51 -6.70
N LEU A 415 14.09 -13.57 -7.14
CA LEU A 415 12.65 -13.76 -7.07
C LEU A 415 12.19 -14.84 -8.07
N GLU A 416 12.69 -14.80 -9.30
CA GLU A 416 12.39 -15.82 -10.33
C GLU A 416 12.87 -17.19 -9.90
N GLN A 417 14.07 -17.29 -9.33
CA GLN A 417 14.62 -18.54 -8.81
C GLN A 417 13.77 -19.09 -7.65
N SER A 418 13.37 -18.25 -6.69
CA SER A 418 12.56 -18.68 -5.55
C SER A 418 11.15 -19.09 -5.97
N LEU A 419 10.55 -18.42 -6.95
CA LEU A 419 9.25 -18.80 -7.52
C LEU A 419 9.34 -20.14 -8.28
N ALA A 420 10.37 -20.32 -9.09
CA ALA A 420 10.61 -21.59 -9.77
C ALA A 420 10.82 -22.73 -8.77
N ALA A 421 11.59 -22.50 -7.70
CA ALA A 421 11.78 -23.46 -6.61
C ALA A 421 10.45 -23.85 -5.94
N ALA A 422 9.60 -22.86 -5.59
CA ALA A 422 8.28 -23.10 -5.02
C ALA A 422 7.37 -23.89 -5.98
N THR A 423 7.44 -23.59 -7.26
CA THR A 423 6.64 -24.25 -8.30
C THR A 423 7.06 -25.70 -8.47
N LEU A 424 8.38 -25.98 -8.54
CA LEU A 424 8.91 -27.34 -8.64
C LEU A 424 8.58 -28.17 -7.40
N ALA A 425 8.70 -27.59 -6.20
CA ALA A 425 8.33 -28.24 -4.95
C ALA A 425 6.82 -28.56 -4.89
N SER A 426 5.98 -27.66 -5.40
CA SER A 426 4.54 -27.87 -5.48
C SER A 426 4.18 -28.99 -6.48
N LEU A 427 4.87 -29.05 -7.62
CA LEU A 427 4.73 -30.15 -8.59
C LEU A 427 5.16 -31.50 -8.01
N ASP A 428 6.29 -31.54 -7.30
CA ASP A 428 6.78 -32.77 -6.63
C ASP A 428 5.74 -33.25 -5.57
N SER A 429 5.26 -32.33 -4.73
CA SER A 429 4.24 -32.62 -3.73
C SER A 429 2.91 -33.10 -4.34
N ALA A 430 2.55 -32.63 -5.53
CA ALA A 430 1.36 -33.08 -6.28
C ALA A 430 1.56 -34.39 -7.04
N GLY A 431 2.71 -35.06 -6.90
CA GLY A 431 3.02 -36.30 -7.61
C GLY A 431 3.30 -36.11 -9.11
N LYS A 432 3.67 -34.90 -9.52
CA LYS A 432 3.96 -34.50 -10.91
C LYS A 432 5.40 -33.97 -11.07
N PRO A 433 6.44 -34.65 -10.52
CA PRO A 433 7.80 -34.11 -10.48
C PRO A 433 8.35 -33.86 -11.89
N LEU A 434 9.07 -32.75 -12.07
CA LEU A 434 9.81 -32.43 -13.30
C LEU A 434 11.30 -32.76 -13.17
N VAL A 435 11.79 -32.85 -11.95
CA VAL A 435 13.19 -33.11 -11.60
C VAL A 435 13.24 -34.11 -10.45
N GLU A 436 14.38 -34.78 -10.30
CA GLU A 436 14.56 -35.66 -9.15
C GLU A 436 14.53 -34.87 -7.83
N ARG A 437 13.86 -35.41 -6.81
CA ARG A 437 13.70 -34.75 -5.50
C ARG A 437 15.04 -34.39 -4.87
N ALA A 438 16.06 -35.21 -5.00
CA ALA A 438 17.40 -34.95 -4.46
C ALA A 438 18.05 -33.72 -5.09
N GLU A 439 17.87 -33.51 -6.40
CA GLU A 439 18.38 -32.33 -7.10
C GLU A 439 17.53 -31.09 -6.75
N LEU A 440 16.21 -31.24 -6.61
CA LEU A 440 15.34 -30.16 -6.19
C LEU A 440 15.74 -29.60 -4.80
N VAL A 441 16.01 -30.47 -3.84
CA VAL A 441 16.49 -30.07 -2.50
C VAL A 441 17.77 -29.26 -2.59
N LYS A 442 18.75 -29.67 -3.41
CA LYS A 442 20.01 -28.93 -3.60
C LYS A 442 19.78 -27.53 -4.19
N VAL A 443 18.90 -27.45 -5.16
CA VAL A 443 18.58 -26.16 -5.82
C VAL A 443 17.88 -25.22 -4.85
N ILE A 444 16.96 -25.70 -4.02
CA ILE A 444 16.30 -24.88 -3.00
C ILE A 444 17.33 -24.40 -1.96
N ASP A 445 18.25 -25.29 -1.52
CA ASP A 445 19.34 -24.88 -0.63
C ASP A 445 20.24 -23.79 -1.25
N GLN A 446 20.54 -23.88 -2.54
CA GLN A 446 21.26 -22.84 -3.28
C GLN A 446 20.48 -21.51 -3.31
N CYS A 447 19.16 -21.55 -3.50
CA CYS A 447 18.32 -20.34 -3.45
C CYS A 447 18.35 -19.70 -2.05
N TRP A 448 18.26 -20.48 -0.98
CA TRP A 448 18.34 -19.98 0.39
C TRP A 448 19.70 -19.35 0.69
N THR A 449 20.79 -20.02 0.33
CA THR A 449 22.15 -19.57 0.64
C THR A 449 22.62 -18.44 -0.30
N GLY A 450 22.11 -18.40 -1.53
CA GLY A 450 22.43 -17.36 -2.52
C GLY A 450 21.65 -16.06 -2.36
N THR A 451 20.55 -16.04 -1.60
CA THR A 451 19.72 -14.84 -1.43
C THR A 451 20.39 -13.84 -0.50
N SER A 452 20.64 -12.64 -0.99
CA SER A 452 21.20 -11.55 -0.17
C SER A 452 20.18 -10.99 0.84
N ARG A 453 20.67 -10.32 1.90
CA ARG A 453 19.81 -9.68 2.91
C ARG A 453 18.83 -8.65 2.32
N SER A 454 19.22 -7.94 1.27
CA SER A 454 18.37 -6.95 0.59
C SER A 454 17.26 -7.59 -0.25
N GLN A 455 17.43 -8.83 -0.67
CA GLN A 455 16.50 -9.56 -1.53
C GLN A 455 15.55 -10.48 -0.74
N ILE A 456 15.89 -10.81 0.52
CA ILE A 456 15.17 -11.78 1.34
C ILE A 456 13.67 -11.45 1.49
N VAL A 457 13.31 -10.18 1.55
CA VAL A 457 11.90 -9.76 1.68
C VAL A 457 11.05 -10.20 0.49
N GLY A 458 11.63 -10.17 -0.72
CA GLY A 458 10.92 -10.57 -1.95
C GLY A 458 10.83 -12.08 -2.14
N THR A 459 11.79 -12.83 -1.61
CA THR A 459 11.98 -14.27 -1.86
C THR A 459 11.49 -15.17 -0.72
N LEU A 460 11.52 -14.68 0.52
CA LEU A 460 11.30 -15.47 1.73
C LEU A 460 9.99 -16.29 1.69
N GLY A 461 8.87 -15.66 1.30
CA GLY A 461 7.58 -16.36 1.25
C GLY A 461 7.57 -17.52 0.28
N TRP A 462 8.25 -17.40 -0.86
CA TRP A 462 8.32 -18.44 -1.88
C TRP A 462 9.25 -19.59 -1.46
N LEU A 463 10.38 -19.27 -0.84
CA LEU A 463 11.30 -20.28 -0.30
C LEU A 463 10.66 -21.08 0.84
N LEU A 464 9.92 -20.41 1.73
CA LEU A 464 9.15 -21.08 2.79
C LEU A 464 8.05 -21.98 2.21
N LEU A 465 7.36 -21.52 1.17
CA LEU A 465 6.36 -22.35 0.47
C LEU A 465 7.01 -23.60 -0.16
N ALA A 466 8.20 -23.46 -0.76
CA ALA A 466 8.95 -24.60 -1.30
C ALA A 466 9.29 -25.61 -0.21
N ASP A 467 9.83 -25.17 0.93
CA ASP A 467 10.17 -26.05 2.05
C ASP A 467 8.94 -26.76 2.62
N GLN A 468 7.82 -26.04 2.81
CA GLN A 468 6.57 -26.65 3.30
C GLN A 468 6.02 -27.75 2.39
N LYS A 469 6.24 -27.63 1.07
CA LYS A 469 5.81 -28.65 0.10
C LYS A 469 6.73 -29.88 0.10
N LEU A 470 8.01 -29.72 0.45
CA LEU A 470 8.98 -30.83 0.48
C LEU A 470 9.01 -31.57 1.81
N GLY A 471 8.54 -31.01 2.90
CA GLY A 471 8.52 -31.66 4.22
C GLY A 471 9.33 -30.90 5.26
N PRO A 472 10.07 -31.56 6.16
CA PRO A 472 10.78 -30.88 7.25
C PRO A 472 11.78 -29.86 6.73
N VAL A 473 11.71 -28.63 7.29
CA VAL A 473 12.60 -27.53 6.91
C VAL A 473 14.04 -27.83 7.37
N PRO A 474 15.06 -27.76 6.48
CA PRO A 474 16.46 -27.96 6.86
C PRO A 474 16.95 -26.95 7.90
N GLU A 475 17.89 -27.34 8.77
CA GLU A 475 18.37 -26.51 9.89
C GLU A 475 19.00 -25.19 9.43
N ASN A 476 19.76 -25.20 8.32
CA ASN A 476 20.33 -23.99 7.73
C ASN A 476 19.24 -23.03 7.22
N HIS A 477 18.16 -23.54 6.60
CA HIS A 477 17.00 -22.72 6.20
C HIS A 477 16.27 -22.12 7.40
N VAL A 478 16.07 -22.93 8.47
CA VAL A 478 15.52 -22.46 9.75
C VAL A 478 16.33 -21.28 10.29
N THR A 479 17.66 -21.39 10.26
CA THR A 479 18.57 -20.35 10.76
C THR A 479 18.42 -19.06 9.96
N ILE A 480 18.41 -19.13 8.63
CA ILE A 480 18.24 -17.96 7.75
C ILE A 480 16.84 -17.35 7.93
N ALA A 481 15.79 -18.18 7.97
CA ALA A 481 14.42 -17.73 8.15
C ALA A 481 14.20 -17.00 9.49
N ARG A 482 14.76 -17.54 10.60
CA ARG A 482 14.71 -16.89 11.91
C ARG A 482 15.46 -15.55 11.91
N ALA A 483 16.63 -15.48 11.27
CA ALA A 483 17.37 -14.23 11.13
C ALA A 483 16.57 -13.19 10.31
N ALA A 484 15.93 -13.61 9.22
CA ALA A 484 15.06 -12.75 8.42
C ALA A 484 13.86 -12.23 9.23
N ARG A 485 13.19 -13.10 10.01
CA ARG A 485 12.10 -12.71 10.91
C ARG A 485 12.55 -11.69 11.96
N ALA A 486 13.71 -11.92 12.58
CA ALA A 486 14.28 -10.97 13.54
C ALA A 486 14.55 -9.60 12.88
N ALA A 487 15.14 -9.57 11.68
CA ALA A 487 15.35 -8.34 10.93
C ALA A 487 14.03 -7.64 10.59
N LEU A 488 13.01 -8.36 10.13
CA LEU A 488 11.68 -7.81 9.87
C LEU A 488 11.05 -7.19 11.12
N SER A 489 11.26 -7.79 12.31
CA SER A 489 10.74 -7.24 13.55
C SER A 489 11.31 -5.86 13.90
N HIS A 490 12.51 -5.54 13.45
CA HIS A 490 13.16 -4.23 13.69
C HIS A 490 12.68 -3.14 12.72
N VAL A 491 12.17 -3.53 11.56
CA VAL A 491 11.69 -2.57 10.55
C VAL A 491 10.17 -2.45 10.52
N GLN A 492 9.47 -3.18 11.40
CA GLN A 492 8.02 -3.05 11.55
C GLN A 492 7.67 -1.83 12.42
N ILE A 493 6.83 -0.96 11.88
CA ILE A 493 6.47 0.31 12.51
C ILE A 493 5.50 0.06 13.68
N GLY A 494 5.81 0.59 14.85
CA GLY A 494 4.90 0.73 16.00
C GLY A 494 4.47 -0.56 16.71
N VAL A 495 4.98 -1.74 16.33
CA VAL A 495 4.62 -3.02 17.00
C VAL A 495 5.55 -3.30 18.20
N HIS A 496 6.68 -2.63 18.26
CA HIS A 496 7.74 -2.89 19.26
C HIS A 496 8.28 -1.62 19.90
N ASP A 497 7.43 -0.62 20.18
CA ASP A 497 7.81 0.48 21.06
C ASP A 497 8.01 0.00 22.52
N GLY A 498 8.94 -0.95 22.69
CA GLY A 498 9.62 -1.14 23.94
C GLY A 498 10.45 0.12 24.23
N ALA A 499 10.64 0.46 25.52
CA ALA A 499 11.29 1.66 26.03
C ALA A 499 12.71 1.95 25.49
N ASP A 500 13.23 1.12 24.60
CA ASP A 500 14.61 1.15 24.08
C ASP A 500 14.73 1.65 22.62
N SER A 501 13.65 2.12 21.97
CA SER A 501 13.78 2.74 20.65
C SER A 501 14.49 4.09 20.79
N PRO A 502 15.71 4.26 20.23
CA PRO A 502 16.48 5.51 20.39
C PRO A 502 15.87 6.70 19.65
N VAL A 503 14.82 6.50 18.85
CA VAL A 503 14.18 7.53 18.07
C VAL A 503 12.71 7.62 18.48
N LYS A 504 12.40 8.54 19.40
CA LYS A 504 11.04 9.02 19.67
C LYS A 504 10.54 9.90 18.51
N THR A 505 10.62 9.42 17.30
CA THR A 505 9.88 10.03 16.20
C THR A 505 8.42 9.68 16.39
N ARG A 506 7.55 10.68 16.39
CA ARG A 506 6.11 10.52 16.42
C ARG A 506 5.69 9.67 15.20
N VAL A 507 5.55 8.38 15.42
CA VAL A 507 5.11 7.47 14.36
C VAL A 507 3.66 7.80 14.01
N PRO A 508 3.35 8.14 12.76
CA PRO A 508 1.96 8.35 12.34
C PRO A 508 1.12 7.10 12.63
N PRO A 509 -0.02 7.24 13.33
CA PRO A 509 -0.78 6.09 13.82
C PRO A 509 -1.35 5.20 12.72
N ASP A 510 -1.55 5.74 11.52
CA ASP A 510 -2.00 4.99 10.34
C ASP A 510 -0.94 4.07 9.73
N LEU A 511 0.35 4.25 10.09
CA LEU A 511 1.45 3.41 9.63
C LEU A 511 1.75 2.21 10.53
N ILE A 512 1.14 2.15 11.72
CA ILE A 512 1.39 1.06 12.67
C ILE A 512 1.09 -0.29 12.04
N GLY A 513 2.06 -1.20 12.11
CA GLY A 513 2.00 -2.55 11.54
C GLY A 513 2.63 -2.70 10.17
N ALA A 514 2.90 -1.59 9.46
CA ALA A 514 3.64 -1.61 8.20
C ALA A 514 5.11 -2.01 8.39
N PHE A 515 5.74 -2.49 7.31
CA PHE A 515 7.18 -2.62 7.24
C PHE A 515 7.79 -1.45 6.49
N SER A 516 8.76 -0.78 7.11
CA SER A 516 9.58 0.22 6.42
C SER A 516 10.67 -0.48 5.62
N LEU A 517 10.39 -0.76 4.35
CA LEU A 517 11.29 -1.47 3.44
C LEU A 517 12.26 -0.54 2.70
N SER A 518 12.15 0.75 2.87
CA SER A 518 13.13 1.75 2.45
C SER A 518 13.80 2.35 3.68
N GLY A 519 15.02 2.83 3.58
CA GLY A 519 15.76 3.41 4.71
C GLY A 519 15.13 4.65 5.38
N PHE A 520 13.90 5.01 5.00
CA PHE A 520 13.11 6.13 5.55
C PHE A 520 11.81 5.59 6.13
N ALA A 521 11.60 5.75 7.41
CA ALA A 521 10.57 5.08 8.20
C ALA A 521 9.14 5.20 7.60
N SER A 522 8.70 6.38 7.15
CA SER A 522 7.36 6.57 6.61
C SER A 522 7.23 6.17 5.13
N LYS A 523 8.23 6.48 4.31
CA LYS A 523 8.18 6.30 2.85
C LYS A 523 8.23 4.83 2.39
N GLY A 524 8.56 3.89 3.29
CA GLY A 524 8.54 2.45 3.03
C GLY A 524 7.23 1.74 3.35
N ALA A 525 6.30 2.42 4.05
CA ALA A 525 5.04 1.85 4.50
C ALA A 525 4.00 1.78 3.37
N THR A 526 4.04 0.74 2.57
CA THR A 526 3.18 0.53 1.39
C THR A 526 2.50 -0.83 1.43
N ALA A 527 1.63 -1.11 0.47
CA ALA A 527 1.02 -2.42 0.24
C ALA A 527 2.05 -3.55 0.07
N GLN A 528 3.32 -3.22 -0.22
CA GLN A 528 4.42 -4.20 -0.22
C GLN A 528 4.64 -4.86 1.15
N THR A 529 4.10 -4.30 2.23
CA THR A 529 3.99 -4.94 3.55
C THR A 529 3.35 -6.33 3.47
N ALA A 530 2.52 -6.59 2.49
CA ALA A 530 1.92 -7.91 2.26
C ALA A 530 2.96 -9.01 1.97
N ARG A 531 4.10 -8.70 1.34
CA ARG A 531 5.14 -9.69 1.02
C ARG A 531 5.80 -10.27 2.27
N PRO A 532 6.43 -9.48 3.14
CA PRO A 532 6.94 -10.01 4.40
C PRO A 532 5.84 -10.53 5.31
N GLY A 533 4.63 -9.94 5.28
CA GLY A 533 3.47 -10.43 6.02
C GLY A 533 3.06 -11.85 5.62
N PHE A 534 3.06 -12.17 4.33
CA PHE A 534 2.83 -13.51 3.81
C PHE A 534 3.88 -14.50 4.34
N ALA A 535 5.17 -14.15 4.27
CA ALA A 535 6.25 -14.98 4.79
C ALA A 535 6.12 -15.22 6.31
N LEU A 536 5.83 -14.17 7.09
CA LEU A 536 5.64 -14.29 8.53
C LEU A 536 4.45 -15.17 8.88
N ALA A 537 3.35 -15.11 8.13
CA ALA A 537 2.19 -15.99 8.32
C ALA A 537 2.56 -17.46 8.13
N LEU A 538 3.33 -17.79 7.08
CA LEU A 538 3.82 -19.15 6.85
C LEU A 538 4.75 -19.65 7.96
N MET A 539 5.56 -18.77 8.56
CA MET A 539 6.48 -19.15 9.63
C MET A 539 5.79 -19.34 11.00
N MET A 540 4.67 -18.66 11.22
CA MET A 540 4.13 -18.44 12.58
C MET A 540 3.66 -19.73 13.25
N THR A 541 3.19 -20.70 12.49
CA THR A 541 2.65 -21.98 13.01
C THR A 541 3.67 -23.09 13.11
N ASP A 542 4.85 -22.93 12.52
CA ASP A 542 5.93 -23.90 12.60
C ASP A 542 6.83 -23.63 13.83
N PRO A 543 6.90 -24.55 14.82
CA PRO A 543 7.72 -24.37 16.02
C PRO A 543 9.23 -24.28 15.73
N LEU A 544 9.71 -24.84 14.62
CA LEU A 544 11.09 -24.72 14.18
C LEU A 544 11.39 -23.29 13.72
N LEU A 545 10.47 -22.67 12.97
CA LEU A 545 10.62 -21.31 12.45
C LEU A 545 10.26 -20.24 13.49
N THR A 546 9.27 -20.51 14.35
CA THR A 546 8.81 -19.62 15.42
C THR A 546 8.75 -20.37 16.75
N PRO A 547 9.84 -20.36 17.54
CA PRO A 547 9.87 -21.02 18.85
C PRO A 547 8.71 -20.58 19.74
N VAL A 548 8.22 -21.48 20.60
CA VAL A 548 7.05 -21.26 21.47
C VAL A 548 7.15 -19.95 22.26
N GLY A 549 8.34 -19.62 22.79
CA GLY A 549 8.57 -18.37 23.53
C GLY A 549 8.44 -17.09 22.69
N GLU A 550 8.46 -17.20 21.36
CA GLU A 550 8.37 -16.07 20.42
C GLU A 550 7.00 -15.97 19.70
N GLN A 551 6.14 -16.99 19.88
CA GLN A 551 4.85 -17.05 19.18
C GLN A 551 3.93 -15.89 19.51
N TYR A 552 3.94 -15.41 20.77
CA TYR A 552 3.14 -14.24 21.15
C TYR A 552 3.56 -13.00 20.37
N ARG A 553 4.88 -12.77 20.24
CA ARG A 553 5.44 -11.66 19.48
C ARG A 553 5.13 -11.80 17.98
N ALA A 554 5.30 -13.00 17.43
CA ALA A 554 4.99 -13.27 16.02
C ALA A 554 3.51 -13.00 15.69
N ARG A 555 2.60 -13.42 16.59
CA ARG A 555 1.17 -13.11 16.48
C ARG A 555 0.92 -11.61 16.50
N SER A 556 1.53 -10.87 17.43
CA SER A 556 1.38 -9.42 17.53
C SER A 556 1.87 -8.71 16.25
N MET A 557 2.99 -9.15 15.69
CA MET A 557 3.51 -8.65 14.43
C MET A 557 2.49 -8.88 13.29
N GLN A 558 1.94 -10.08 13.20
CA GLN A 558 0.98 -10.42 12.14
C GLN A 558 -0.34 -9.66 12.27
N MET A 559 -0.82 -9.45 13.51
CA MET A 559 -1.99 -8.60 13.78
C MET A 559 -1.74 -7.16 13.31
N GLY A 560 -0.51 -6.65 13.49
CA GLY A 560 -0.10 -5.36 12.96
C GLY A 560 -0.17 -5.31 11.43
N VAL A 561 0.32 -6.34 10.74
CA VAL A 561 0.22 -6.46 9.27
C VAL A 561 -1.22 -6.41 8.81
N VAL A 562 -2.11 -7.22 9.41
CA VAL A 562 -3.54 -7.23 9.09
C VAL A 562 -4.15 -5.83 9.28
N ARG A 563 -3.87 -5.18 10.43
CA ARG A 563 -4.31 -3.81 10.70
C ARG A 563 -3.87 -2.84 9.61
N PHE A 564 -2.59 -2.86 9.23
CA PHE A 564 -2.07 -1.93 8.23
C PHE A 564 -2.67 -2.17 6.84
N LEU A 565 -2.81 -3.43 6.41
CA LEU A 565 -3.47 -3.72 5.13
C LEU A 565 -4.94 -3.26 5.15
N ARG A 566 -5.64 -3.40 6.28
CA ARG A 566 -6.99 -2.85 6.45
C ARG A 566 -7.01 -1.31 6.45
N GLN A 567 -5.96 -0.64 6.96
CA GLN A 567 -5.79 0.81 6.87
C GLN A 567 -5.65 1.30 5.42
N LEU A 568 -5.09 0.47 4.55
CA LEU A 568 -4.97 0.77 3.12
C LEU A 568 -6.24 0.45 2.32
N ALA A 569 -7.17 -0.32 2.87
CA ALA A 569 -8.39 -0.70 2.17
C ALA A 569 -9.31 0.51 1.94
N TYR A 570 -9.91 0.55 0.75
CA TYR A 570 -10.98 1.49 0.47
C TYR A 570 -12.28 0.98 1.08
N ASP A 571 -12.82 1.77 1.98
CA ASP A 571 -14.15 1.61 2.59
C ASP A 571 -15.11 2.73 2.14
N ASP A 572 -16.31 2.74 2.67
CA ASP A 572 -17.32 3.76 2.35
C ASP A 572 -16.85 5.19 2.69
N VAL A 573 -15.96 5.34 3.69
CA VAL A 573 -15.41 6.65 4.05
C VAL A 573 -14.31 7.06 3.09
N SER A 574 -13.30 6.22 2.87
CA SER A 574 -12.11 6.56 2.09
C SER A 574 -12.35 6.56 0.57
N SER A 575 -13.43 5.91 0.10
CA SER A 575 -13.78 5.85 -1.33
C SER A 575 -14.13 7.21 -1.94
N TYR A 576 -14.44 8.25 -1.13
CA TYR A 576 -14.64 9.63 -1.64
C TYR A 576 -13.42 10.20 -2.36
N LEU A 577 -12.22 9.65 -2.11
CA LEU A 577 -10.99 10.01 -2.83
C LEU A 577 -11.02 9.59 -4.31
N ALA A 578 -11.86 8.63 -4.65
CA ALA A 578 -11.97 8.11 -6.00
C ALA A 578 -13.07 8.82 -6.79
N ARG A 579 -12.79 9.13 -8.05
CA ARG A 579 -13.79 9.66 -8.97
C ARG A 579 -14.94 8.68 -9.23
N ASP A 580 -14.65 7.37 -9.17
CA ASP A 580 -15.64 6.29 -9.19
C ASP A 580 -15.44 5.41 -7.94
N PRO A 581 -16.18 5.67 -6.84
CA PRO A 581 -16.05 4.94 -5.58
C PRO A 581 -16.28 3.44 -5.72
N GLN A 582 -17.20 3.03 -6.58
CA GLN A 582 -17.55 1.61 -6.74
C GLN A 582 -16.40 0.77 -7.29
N ARG A 583 -15.48 1.40 -8.02
CA ARG A 583 -14.30 0.74 -8.55
C ARG A 583 -13.18 0.54 -7.52
N THR A 584 -13.23 1.24 -6.40
CA THR A 584 -12.21 1.16 -5.35
C THR A 584 -12.64 0.35 -4.13
N LEU A 585 -13.94 0.27 -3.83
CA LEU A 585 -14.43 -0.39 -2.62
C LEU A 585 -13.81 -1.79 -2.44
N GLY A 586 -13.24 -2.04 -1.28
CA GLY A 586 -12.58 -3.30 -0.91
C GLY A 586 -11.19 -3.50 -1.47
N ALA A 587 -10.72 -2.65 -2.38
CA ALA A 587 -9.35 -2.69 -2.88
C ALA A 587 -8.36 -2.09 -1.87
N ILE A 588 -7.11 -2.52 -1.96
CA ILE A 588 -5.98 -1.98 -1.20
C ILE A 588 -5.25 -0.95 -2.07
N ARG A 589 -5.10 0.27 -1.58
CA ARG A 589 -4.29 1.31 -2.24
C ARG A 589 -2.79 1.05 -2.04
N THR A 590 -1.98 1.56 -2.94
CA THR A 590 -0.52 1.35 -2.94
C THR A 590 0.15 1.84 -1.66
N ALA A 591 -0.28 3.01 -1.13
CA ALA A 591 0.23 3.56 0.13
C ALA A 591 -0.82 4.50 0.77
N PRO A 592 -0.67 4.90 2.04
CA PRO A 592 -1.58 5.89 2.64
C PRO A 592 -1.64 7.21 1.87
N TRP A 593 -0.57 7.58 1.18
CA TRP A 593 -0.42 8.79 0.37
C TRP A 593 -0.54 8.57 -1.15
N ASP A 594 -0.56 7.32 -1.61
CA ASP A 594 -0.73 6.96 -3.02
C ASP A 594 -2.05 6.21 -3.18
N SER A 595 -3.03 6.88 -3.79
CA SER A 595 -4.39 6.38 -3.96
C SER A 595 -4.49 5.25 -4.99
N ARG A 596 -3.46 5.00 -5.81
CA ARG A 596 -3.47 3.98 -6.85
C ARG A 596 -3.81 2.60 -6.31
N VAL A 597 -4.62 1.85 -7.06
CA VAL A 597 -5.02 0.48 -6.77
C VAL A 597 -4.31 -0.44 -7.76
N ALA A 598 -3.24 -1.09 -7.30
CA ALA A 598 -2.44 -1.98 -8.12
C ALA A 598 -2.95 -3.44 -8.05
N VAL A 599 -3.06 -4.10 -9.21
CA VAL A 599 -3.50 -5.51 -9.31
C VAL A 599 -2.57 -6.43 -8.51
N ALA A 600 -1.25 -6.31 -8.72
CA ALA A 600 -0.26 -7.11 -8.00
C ALA A 600 -0.26 -6.84 -6.48
N GLY A 601 -0.50 -5.59 -6.06
CA GLY A 601 -0.62 -5.21 -4.65
C GLY A 601 -1.80 -5.90 -3.97
N ASN A 602 -2.95 -5.93 -4.64
CA ASN A 602 -4.16 -6.59 -4.15
C ASN A 602 -4.03 -8.13 -4.13
N ALA A 603 -3.36 -8.72 -5.12
CA ALA A 603 -3.08 -10.15 -5.15
C ALA A 603 -2.19 -10.58 -3.97
N MET A 604 -1.11 -9.85 -3.70
CA MET A 604 -0.24 -10.11 -2.55
C MET A 604 -0.95 -9.87 -1.22
N ALA A 605 -1.80 -8.84 -1.13
CA ALA A 605 -2.59 -8.59 0.08
C ALA A 605 -3.60 -9.72 0.33
N LEU A 606 -4.24 -10.27 -0.71
CA LEU A 606 -5.11 -11.43 -0.61
C LEU A 606 -4.37 -12.64 -0.03
N LEU A 607 -3.21 -13.02 -0.59
CA LEU A 607 -2.36 -14.10 -0.07
C LEU A 607 -1.98 -13.87 1.40
N CYS A 608 -1.54 -12.66 1.73
CA CYS A 608 -1.13 -12.32 3.09
C CYS A 608 -2.28 -12.41 4.08
N LEU A 609 -3.45 -11.87 3.77
CA LEU A 609 -4.61 -11.88 4.66
C LEU A 609 -5.16 -13.29 4.88
N GLU A 610 -5.20 -14.13 3.85
CA GLU A 610 -5.62 -15.53 3.96
C GLU A 610 -4.71 -16.32 4.90
N GLU A 611 -3.41 -16.31 4.64
CA GLU A 611 -2.45 -17.02 5.49
C GLU A 611 -2.43 -16.44 6.92
N SER A 612 -2.64 -15.13 7.08
CA SER A 612 -2.75 -14.49 8.39
C SER A 612 -3.96 -14.99 9.17
N ALA A 613 -5.12 -15.09 8.52
CA ALA A 613 -6.35 -15.58 9.17
C ALA A 613 -6.16 -16.99 9.71
N ILE A 614 -5.56 -17.87 8.90
CA ILE A 614 -5.30 -19.27 9.27
C ILE A 614 -4.29 -19.35 10.40
N SER A 615 -3.13 -18.73 10.25
CA SER A 615 -2.04 -18.83 11.19
C SER A 615 -2.36 -18.19 12.55
N ILE A 616 -3.03 -17.03 12.59
CA ILE A 616 -3.51 -16.41 13.82
C ILE A 616 -4.55 -17.32 14.51
N LYS A 617 -5.48 -17.89 13.74
CA LYS A 617 -6.50 -18.81 14.28
C LYS A 617 -5.87 -20.06 14.90
N MET A 618 -4.92 -20.69 14.19
CA MET A 618 -4.21 -21.87 14.70
C MET A 618 -3.44 -21.54 15.97
N LEU A 619 -2.71 -20.43 15.99
CA LEU A 619 -1.94 -20.04 17.16
C LEU A 619 -2.83 -19.66 18.35
N ASN A 620 -3.99 -19.04 18.13
CA ASN A 620 -4.97 -18.78 19.17
C ASN A 620 -5.45 -20.09 19.84
N SER A 621 -5.74 -21.13 19.04
CA SER A 621 -6.19 -22.43 19.58
C SER A 621 -5.10 -23.12 20.41
N VAL A 622 -3.84 -23.06 19.99
CA VAL A 622 -2.69 -23.58 20.76
C VAL A 622 -2.53 -22.84 22.09
N LEU A 623 -2.61 -21.52 22.08
CA LEU A 623 -2.46 -20.70 23.29
C LEU A 623 -3.66 -20.80 24.24
N GLU A 624 -4.86 -21.08 23.74
CA GLU A 624 -6.05 -21.34 24.56
C GLU A 624 -6.00 -22.74 25.20
N SER A 625 -5.46 -23.74 24.52
CA SER A 625 -5.32 -25.11 25.06
C SER A 625 -4.19 -25.24 26.07
N ALA A 626 -3.25 -24.32 26.12
CA ALA A 626 -2.14 -24.27 27.06
C ALA A 626 -2.47 -23.56 28.39
N LYS A 627 -3.67 -22.98 28.52
CA LYS A 627 -4.21 -22.39 29.75
C LYS A 627 -5.01 -23.39 30.55
#